data_57b2c8d346c198d011f5619b91b2d349
#
_entry.id   57b2c8d346c198d011f5619b91b2d349
#
_cell.length_a   1.000
_cell.length_b   1.000
_cell.length_c   1.000
_cell.angle_alpha   90.00
_cell.angle_beta   90.00
_cell.angle_gamma   90.00
#
_symmetry.space_group_name_H-M   'P 1'
#
loop_
_entity.id
_entity.type
_entity.pdbx_description
1 polymer ?
#
loop_
_entity_poly.entity_id
_entity_poly.type
_entity_poly.pdbx_seq_one_letter_code
_entity_poly.pdbx_strand_id
1 'polypeptide(L)'
;MSSPMPKKSDPSKIVSVSVKVNADPATIFALLADPSKHGEIDGSGSVQNSQSSAPARLSLGATFGMDMKIGVKYKITNEVVEFDEPRRIAWRHFGGHVWRYILEPVEGGTMVTEQFDWNTSKSQLMMRVMNYPAKNRVSIEKTLKRLADRFAS
;
A
#
# COMPACT_ATOMS: atom_id res chain seq x y z
N MET A 1 -9.54 32.92 11.68
CA MET A 1 -10.28 31.64 11.54
C MET A 1 -9.35 30.48 11.85
N SER A 2 -9.67 29.66 12.82
CA SER A 2 -8.93 28.43 13.06
C SER A 2 -9.32 27.38 12.02
N SER A 3 -8.35 26.71 11.41
CA SER A 3 -8.62 25.55 10.59
C SER A 3 -9.31 24.48 11.43
N PRO A 4 -10.30 23.73 10.89
CA PRO A 4 -10.87 22.60 11.62
C PRO A 4 -9.76 21.60 11.97
N MET A 5 -9.76 21.11 13.19
CA MET A 5 -8.82 20.07 13.60
C MET A 5 -9.06 18.83 12.72
N PRO A 6 -7.98 18.18 12.24
CA PRO A 6 -8.15 16.95 11.48
C PRO A 6 -8.87 15.92 12.34
N LYS A 7 -9.83 15.19 11.74
CA LYS A 7 -10.51 14.10 12.40
C LYS A 7 -9.47 13.08 12.86
N LYS A 8 -9.52 12.69 14.13
CA LYS A 8 -8.65 11.66 14.66
C LYS A 8 -8.92 10.35 13.92
N SER A 9 -7.85 9.71 13.45
CA SER A 9 -7.94 8.39 12.81
C SER A 9 -8.52 7.36 13.76
N ASP A 10 -9.45 6.53 13.28
CA ASP A 10 -10.04 5.43 14.03
C ASP A 10 -9.20 4.16 13.76
N PRO A 11 -8.49 3.63 14.77
CA PRO A 11 -7.68 2.43 14.60
C PRO A 11 -8.48 1.19 14.17
N SER A 12 -9.77 1.13 14.50
CA SER A 12 -10.62 0.01 14.09
C SER A 12 -10.85 -0.05 12.59
N LYS A 13 -10.55 1.04 11.88
CA LYS A 13 -10.65 1.16 10.42
C LYS A 13 -9.32 1.01 9.73
N ILE A 14 -8.32 0.47 10.43
CA ILE A 14 -7.00 0.18 9.87
C ILE A 14 -6.72 -1.31 10.03
N VAL A 15 -6.54 -1.99 8.90
CA VAL A 15 -6.01 -3.35 8.88
C VAL A 15 -4.49 -3.23 8.84
N SER A 16 -3.78 -3.89 9.76
CA SER A 16 -2.33 -3.77 9.87
C SER A 16 -1.71 -5.14 10.07
N VAL A 17 -0.72 -5.47 9.25
CA VAL A 17 0.03 -6.73 9.34
C VAL A 17 1.51 -6.42 9.18
N SER A 18 2.36 -7.09 9.92
CA SER A 18 3.81 -6.89 9.89
C SER A 18 4.55 -8.19 9.60
N VAL A 19 5.71 -8.07 8.94
CA VAL A 19 6.62 -9.18 8.70
C VAL A 19 8.05 -8.68 8.75
N LYS A 20 8.97 -9.53 9.20
CA LYS A 20 10.41 -9.23 9.09
C LYS A 20 10.90 -9.62 7.70
N VAL A 21 11.60 -8.70 7.04
CA VAL A 21 12.19 -8.90 5.72
C VAL A 21 13.71 -8.79 5.84
N ASN A 22 14.42 -9.71 5.20
CA ASN A 22 15.88 -9.81 5.27
C ASN A 22 16.55 -8.87 4.24
N ALA A 23 16.27 -7.60 4.36
CA ALA A 23 16.86 -6.53 3.54
C ALA A 23 16.82 -5.23 4.33
N ASP A 24 17.63 -4.26 3.93
CA ASP A 24 17.62 -2.95 4.58
C ASP A 24 16.42 -2.12 4.14
N PRO A 25 16.02 -1.10 4.94
CA PRO A 25 14.85 -0.28 4.59
C PRO A 25 14.98 0.41 3.23
N ALA A 26 16.18 0.89 2.86
CA ALA A 26 16.38 1.60 1.59
C ALA A 26 16.12 0.70 0.39
N THR A 27 16.55 -0.56 0.44
CA THR A 27 16.33 -1.54 -0.63
C THR A 27 14.84 -1.84 -0.80
N ILE A 28 14.14 -2.05 0.31
CA ILE A 28 12.70 -2.32 0.28
C ILE A 28 11.93 -1.08 -0.19
N PHE A 29 12.31 0.10 0.30
CA PHE A 29 11.66 1.35 -0.08
C PHE A 29 11.78 1.61 -1.59
N ALA A 30 12.95 1.36 -2.17
CA ALA A 30 13.16 1.52 -3.60
C ALA A 30 12.21 0.63 -4.42
N LEU A 31 11.94 -0.58 -3.95
CA LEU A 31 10.99 -1.50 -4.57
C LEU A 31 9.56 -0.94 -4.50
N LEU A 32 9.16 -0.43 -3.33
CA LEU A 32 7.82 0.13 -3.13
C LEU A 32 7.62 1.44 -3.89
N ALA A 33 8.67 2.24 -4.06
CA ALA A 33 8.63 3.50 -4.78
C ALA A 33 8.64 3.33 -6.31
N ASP A 34 8.79 2.11 -6.81
CA ASP A 34 8.78 1.79 -8.25
C ASP A 34 7.45 1.13 -8.60
N PRO A 35 6.50 1.86 -9.23
CA PRO A 35 5.20 1.28 -9.57
C PRO A 35 5.27 0.09 -10.51
N SER A 36 6.33 -0.03 -11.33
CA SER A 36 6.50 -1.18 -12.22
C SER A 36 6.73 -2.50 -11.47
N LYS A 37 7.10 -2.43 -10.19
CA LYS A 37 7.36 -3.60 -9.34
C LYS A 37 6.15 -4.03 -8.51
N HIS A 38 5.10 -3.23 -8.46
CA HIS A 38 3.95 -3.53 -7.60
C HIS A 38 3.28 -4.86 -7.96
N GLY A 39 3.16 -5.19 -9.24
CA GLY A 39 2.59 -6.47 -9.67
C GLY A 39 3.40 -7.68 -9.22
N GLU A 40 4.71 -7.52 -9.03
CA GLU A 40 5.59 -8.62 -8.62
C GLU A 40 5.37 -9.04 -7.15
N ILE A 41 4.97 -8.10 -6.31
CA ILE A 41 4.78 -8.34 -4.88
C ILE A 41 3.31 -8.44 -4.47
N ASP A 42 2.38 -7.98 -5.30
CA ASP A 42 0.96 -7.98 -4.95
C ASP A 42 0.43 -9.40 -4.75
N GLY A 43 -0.06 -9.66 -3.54
CA GLY A 43 -0.62 -10.96 -3.16
C GLY A 43 -2.10 -11.14 -3.51
N SER A 44 -2.79 -10.07 -3.92
CA SER A 44 -4.19 -10.14 -4.32
C SER A 44 -4.38 -10.78 -5.70
N GLY A 45 -3.33 -10.73 -6.53
CA GLY A 45 -3.41 -11.16 -7.92
C GLY A 45 -4.14 -10.20 -8.84
N SER A 46 -4.66 -9.08 -8.30
CA SER A 46 -5.43 -8.11 -9.07
C SER A 46 -4.56 -7.04 -9.74
N VAL A 47 -3.38 -6.73 -9.18
CA VAL A 47 -2.45 -5.77 -9.78
C VAL A 47 -1.70 -6.44 -10.93
N GLN A 48 -1.81 -5.88 -12.12
CA GLN A 48 -1.16 -6.43 -13.31
C GLN A 48 0.11 -5.64 -13.65
N ASN A 49 -0.02 -4.43 -14.18
CA ASN A 49 1.10 -3.61 -14.60
C ASN A 49 0.86 -2.14 -14.28
N SER A 50 1.94 -1.38 -14.10
CA SER A 50 1.84 0.08 -14.09
C SER A 50 1.54 0.58 -15.52
N GLN A 51 0.83 1.69 -15.60
CA GLN A 51 0.59 2.35 -16.89
C GLN A 51 1.85 3.03 -17.39
N SER A 52 2.00 3.14 -18.71
CA SER A 52 3.17 3.76 -19.34
C SER A 52 3.38 5.21 -18.93
N SER A 53 2.34 5.91 -18.48
CA SER A 53 2.42 7.28 -17.96
C SER A 53 2.86 7.35 -16.50
N ALA A 54 3.00 6.22 -15.79
CA ALA A 54 3.44 6.21 -14.41
C ALA A 54 4.91 6.67 -14.31
N PRO A 55 5.26 7.47 -13.27
CA PRO A 55 6.66 7.86 -13.06
C PRO A 55 7.53 6.65 -12.76
N ALA A 56 8.82 6.71 -13.14
CA ALA A 56 9.76 5.64 -12.84
C ALA A 56 9.95 5.45 -11.33
N ARG A 57 9.85 6.53 -10.57
CA ARG A 57 9.94 6.51 -9.11
C ARG A 57 8.91 7.44 -8.51
N LEU A 58 8.20 6.95 -7.51
CA LEU A 58 7.19 7.75 -6.81
C LEU A 58 7.83 8.80 -5.90
N SER A 59 7.08 9.89 -5.68
CA SER A 59 7.39 10.96 -4.76
C SER A 59 6.08 11.52 -4.22
N LEU A 60 6.14 12.38 -3.20
CA LEU A 60 4.94 12.98 -2.62
C LEU A 60 4.14 13.72 -3.69
N GLY A 61 2.84 13.45 -3.75
CA GLY A 61 1.94 14.06 -4.73
C GLY A 61 1.94 13.40 -6.10
N ALA A 62 2.85 12.45 -6.36
CA ALA A 62 2.86 11.73 -7.62
C ALA A 62 1.58 10.93 -7.79
N THR A 63 1.03 10.94 -8.99
CA THR A 63 -0.10 10.08 -9.36
C THR A 63 0.37 8.95 -10.25
N PHE A 64 -0.19 7.77 -10.09
CA PHE A 64 0.13 6.63 -10.92
C PHE A 64 -1.09 5.75 -11.14
N GLY A 65 -1.22 5.26 -12.38
CA GLY A 65 -2.26 4.33 -12.75
C GLY A 65 -1.76 2.89 -12.70
N MET A 66 -2.66 1.97 -12.39
CA MET A 66 -2.40 0.54 -12.42
C MET A 66 -3.46 -0.16 -13.25
N ASP A 67 -3.03 -1.13 -14.06
CA ASP A 67 -3.93 -2.07 -14.69
C ASP A 67 -4.27 -3.15 -13.67
N MET A 68 -5.57 -3.36 -13.47
CA MET A 68 -6.11 -4.28 -12.49
C MET A 68 -6.96 -5.35 -13.18
N LYS A 69 -7.13 -6.49 -12.51
CA LYS A 69 -8.00 -7.54 -12.98
C LYS A 69 -8.67 -8.25 -11.80
N ILE A 70 -10.00 -8.16 -11.74
CA ILE A 70 -10.85 -8.96 -10.85
C ILE A 70 -11.97 -9.50 -11.73
N GLY A 71 -11.71 -10.68 -12.39
CA GLY A 71 -12.63 -11.17 -13.42
C GLY A 71 -12.63 -10.32 -14.69
N VAL A 72 -12.82 -9.01 -14.55
CA VAL A 72 -12.79 -8.01 -15.62
C VAL A 72 -11.57 -7.11 -15.44
N LYS A 73 -10.92 -6.74 -16.55
CA LYS A 73 -9.81 -5.78 -16.54
C LYS A 73 -10.34 -4.37 -16.31
N TYR A 74 -9.69 -3.62 -15.43
CA TYR A 74 -10.02 -2.22 -15.17
C TYR A 74 -8.75 -1.45 -14.78
N LYS A 75 -8.85 -0.13 -14.76
CA LYS A 75 -7.75 0.77 -14.42
C LYS A 75 -8.09 1.56 -13.18
N ILE A 76 -7.09 1.79 -12.33
CA ILE A 76 -7.22 2.64 -11.15
C ILE A 76 -6.15 3.72 -11.17
N THR A 77 -6.39 4.81 -10.46
CA THR A 77 -5.41 5.87 -10.22
C THR A 77 -5.20 6.04 -8.73
N ASN A 78 -3.95 6.12 -8.33
CA ASN A 78 -3.51 6.35 -6.97
C ASN A 78 -2.68 7.64 -6.89
N GLU A 79 -2.70 8.28 -5.73
CA GLU A 79 -1.88 9.45 -5.42
C GLU A 79 -1.05 9.18 -4.18
N VAL A 80 0.25 9.47 -4.23
CA VAL A 80 1.14 9.35 -3.08
C VAL A 80 0.82 10.47 -2.09
N VAL A 81 0.37 10.10 -0.90
CA VAL A 81 -0.07 11.04 0.15
C VAL A 81 0.85 11.09 1.36
N GLU A 82 1.72 10.07 1.54
CA GLU A 82 2.76 10.06 2.56
C GLU A 82 4.05 9.58 1.90
N PHE A 83 5.14 10.27 2.18
CA PHE A 83 6.45 9.93 1.61
C PHE A 83 7.55 10.40 2.55
N ASP A 84 8.15 9.47 3.29
CA ASP A 84 9.27 9.70 4.19
C ASP A 84 10.28 8.57 3.97
N GLU A 85 11.23 8.82 3.07
CA GLU A 85 12.22 7.82 2.66
C GLU A 85 13.29 7.63 3.74
N PRO A 86 13.64 6.40 4.12
CA PRO A 86 13.14 5.10 3.65
C PRO A 86 12.13 4.46 4.63
N ARG A 87 11.33 5.24 5.35
CA ARG A 87 10.53 4.78 6.50
C ARG A 87 9.07 4.58 6.19
N ARG A 88 8.49 5.39 5.31
CA ARG A 88 7.04 5.41 5.12
C ARG A 88 6.70 5.84 3.71
N ILE A 89 5.79 5.11 3.08
CA ILE A 89 5.17 5.49 1.82
C ILE A 89 3.70 5.06 1.86
N ALA A 90 2.81 5.93 1.39
CA ALA A 90 1.39 5.61 1.31
C ALA A 90 0.78 6.27 0.09
N TRP A 91 -0.19 5.60 -0.50
CA TRP A 91 -0.97 6.15 -1.60
C TRP A 91 -2.46 5.99 -1.36
N ARG A 92 -3.20 6.99 -1.82
CA ARG A 92 -4.66 7.01 -1.75
C ARG A 92 -5.24 6.52 -3.06
N HIS A 93 -6.10 5.54 -2.96
CA HIS A 93 -6.93 5.08 -4.07
C HIS A 93 -8.00 6.13 -4.38
N PHE A 94 -8.47 6.19 -5.62
CA PHE A 94 -9.53 7.12 -6.00
C PHE A 94 -10.82 6.95 -5.17
N GLY A 95 -11.05 5.79 -4.59
CA GLY A 95 -12.14 5.52 -3.64
C GLY A 95 -11.94 6.09 -2.25
N GLY A 96 -10.80 6.72 -1.98
CA GLY A 96 -10.48 7.42 -0.74
C GLY A 96 -9.72 6.62 0.30
N HIS A 97 -9.69 5.28 0.23
CA HIS A 97 -8.90 4.48 1.15
C HIS A 97 -7.40 4.58 0.84
N VAL A 98 -6.58 4.32 1.84
CA VAL A 98 -5.12 4.49 1.77
C VAL A 98 -4.43 3.15 2.01
N TRP A 99 -3.44 2.85 1.18
CA TRP A 99 -2.50 1.77 1.36
C TRP A 99 -1.19 2.36 1.88
N ARG A 100 -0.67 1.84 2.99
CA ARG A 100 0.51 2.39 3.65
C ARG A 100 1.50 1.30 3.97
N TYR A 101 2.78 1.60 3.74
CA TYR A 101 3.90 0.78 4.19
C TYR A 101 4.74 1.55 5.19
N ILE A 102 5.08 0.91 6.29
CA ILE A 102 5.95 1.46 7.34
C ILE A 102 7.14 0.52 7.48
N LEU A 103 8.35 1.07 7.37
CA LEU A 103 9.60 0.32 7.40
C LEU A 103 10.41 0.73 8.62
N GLU A 104 10.70 -0.23 9.50
CA GLU A 104 11.50 0.01 10.69
C GLU A 104 12.76 -0.87 10.65
N PRO A 105 13.98 -0.28 10.75
CA PRO A 105 15.17 -1.10 10.82
C PRO A 105 15.18 -1.92 12.11
N VAL A 106 15.48 -3.21 11.98
CA VAL A 106 15.61 -4.14 13.10
C VAL A 106 16.87 -4.96 12.91
N GLU A 107 17.28 -5.69 13.93
CA GLU A 107 18.43 -6.58 13.80
C GLU A 107 18.17 -7.61 12.70
N GLY A 108 19.08 -7.67 11.74
CA GLY A 108 19.03 -8.61 10.63
C GLY A 108 18.09 -8.24 9.49
N GLY A 109 17.55 -7.02 9.48
CA GLY A 109 16.69 -6.61 8.38
C GLY A 109 15.74 -5.45 8.70
N THR A 110 14.54 -5.56 8.23
CA THR A 110 13.50 -4.52 8.36
C THR A 110 12.18 -5.15 8.81
N MET A 111 11.54 -4.55 9.80
CA MET A 111 10.14 -4.85 10.08
C MET A 111 9.28 -4.03 9.13
N VAL A 112 8.56 -4.72 8.25
CA VAL A 112 7.68 -4.10 7.26
C VAL A 112 6.24 -4.27 7.73
N THR A 113 5.54 -3.15 7.87
CA THR A 113 4.11 -3.14 8.16
C THR A 113 3.37 -2.62 6.94
N GLU A 114 2.37 -3.35 6.50
CA GLU A 114 1.43 -2.88 5.48
C GLU A 114 0.07 -2.64 6.11
N GLN A 115 -0.56 -1.50 5.77
CA GLN A 115 -1.86 -1.11 6.29
C GLN A 115 -2.84 -0.82 5.17
N PHE A 116 -4.08 -1.26 5.37
CA PHE A 116 -5.24 -0.82 4.62
C PHE A 116 -6.05 0.08 5.54
N ASP A 117 -6.03 1.38 5.26
CA ASP A 117 -6.67 2.41 6.08
C ASP A 117 -7.90 2.94 5.33
N TRP A 118 -9.08 2.64 5.84
CA TRP A 118 -10.34 3.02 5.21
C TRP A 118 -11.07 4.16 5.93
N ASN A 119 -10.36 4.88 6.83
CA ASN A 119 -10.90 6.07 7.49
C ASN A 119 -11.40 7.13 6.50
N THR A 120 -10.69 7.30 5.37
CA THR A 120 -11.02 8.31 4.36
C THR A 120 -11.73 7.73 3.14
N SER A 121 -12.20 6.49 3.22
CA SER A 121 -12.99 5.89 2.15
C SER A 121 -14.26 6.70 1.89
N LYS A 122 -14.60 6.89 0.62
CA LYS A 122 -15.82 7.60 0.20
C LYS A 122 -17.09 6.84 0.57
N SER A 123 -17.01 5.53 0.77
CA SER A 123 -18.15 4.71 1.17
C SER A 123 -17.74 3.66 2.20
N GLN A 124 -17.86 4.02 3.46
CA GLN A 124 -17.57 3.10 4.57
C GLN A 124 -18.60 1.97 4.64
N LEU A 125 -19.85 2.25 4.25
CA LEU A 125 -20.87 1.23 4.18
C LEU A 125 -20.49 0.12 3.18
N MET A 126 -20.02 0.51 1.99
CA MET A 126 -19.56 -0.45 0.98
C MET A 126 -18.40 -1.29 1.50
N MET A 127 -17.45 -0.67 2.21
CA MET A 127 -16.32 -1.37 2.81
C MET A 127 -16.80 -2.49 3.74
N ARG A 128 -17.80 -2.22 4.57
CA ARG A 128 -18.35 -3.20 5.51
C ARG A 128 -19.18 -4.27 4.81
N VAL A 129 -20.09 -3.85 3.94
CA VAL A 129 -21.02 -4.77 3.24
C VAL A 129 -20.23 -5.74 2.35
N MET A 130 -19.24 -5.25 1.63
CA MET A 130 -18.40 -6.08 0.76
C MET A 130 -17.29 -6.81 1.52
N ASN A 131 -17.16 -6.59 2.81
CA ASN A 131 -16.15 -7.20 3.68
C ASN A 131 -14.70 -6.96 3.19
N TYR A 132 -14.43 -5.78 2.65
CA TYR A 132 -13.11 -5.42 2.13
C TYR A 132 -12.01 -5.48 3.19
N PRO A 133 -12.21 -5.04 4.46
CA PRO A 133 -11.16 -5.13 5.46
C PRO A 133 -10.64 -6.56 5.66
N ALA A 134 -11.52 -7.55 5.75
CA ALA A 134 -11.11 -8.95 5.91
C ALA A 134 -10.44 -9.52 4.65
N LYS A 135 -10.99 -9.20 3.47
CA LYS A 135 -10.40 -9.61 2.18
C LYS A 135 -9.03 -8.99 1.97
N ASN A 136 -8.87 -7.71 2.33
CA ASN A 136 -7.60 -7.02 2.17
C ASN A 136 -6.57 -7.48 3.19
N ARG A 137 -6.97 -7.92 4.39
CA ARG A 137 -6.04 -8.56 5.34
C ARG A 137 -5.38 -9.78 4.71
N VAL A 138 -6.15 -10.64 4.06
CA VAL A 138 -5.62 -11.83 3.39
C VAL A 138 -4.65 -11.42 2.26
N SER A 139 -5.02 -10.41 1.48
CA SER A 139 -4.15 -9.89 0.41
C SER A 139 -2.85 -9.32 0.95
N ILE A 140 -2.91 -8.57 2.05
CA ILE A 140 -1.73 -8.00 2.73
C ILE A 140 -0.81 -9.13 3.22
N GLU A 141 -1.35 -10.15 3.86
CA GLU A 141 -0.57 -11.29 4.35
C GLU A 141 0.18 -11.97 3.21
N LYS A 142 -0.48 -12.16 2.06
CA LYS A 142 0.16 -12.74 0.87
C LYS A 142 1.21 -11.81 0.27
N THR A 143 0.95 -10.51 0.22
CA THR A 143 1.90 -9.51 -0.29
C THR A 143 3.17 -9.50 0.57
N LEU A 144 3.01 -9.46 1.90
CA LEU A 144 4.14 -9.45 2.82
C LEU A 144 4.94 -10.75 2.76
N LYS A 145 4.25 -11.88 2.57
CA LYS A 145 4.94 -13.16 2.37
C LYS A 145 5.79 -13.14 1.09
N ARG A 146 5.25 -12.65 0.00
CA ARG A 146 5.99 -12.53 -1.27
C ARG A 146 7.19 -11.61 -1.12
N LEU A 147 7.00 -10.49 -0.42
CA LEU A 147 8.10 -9.54 -0.16
C LEU A 147 9.20 -10.21 0.68
N ALA A 148 8.84 -10.90 1.75
CA ALA A 148 9.81 -11.63 2.57
C ALA A 148 10.53 -12.72 1.80
N ASP A 149 9.81 -13.50 0.99
CA ASP A 149 10.38 -14.58 0.18
C ASP A 149 11.37 -14.03 -0.87
N ARG A 150 11.10 -12.85 -1.43
CA ARG A 150 11.99 -12.21 -2.42
C ARG A 150 13.40 -11.96 -1.87
N PHE A 151 13.53 -11.70 -0.57
CA PHE A 151 14.80 -11.41 0.09
C PHE A 151 15.28 -12.55 0.99
N ALA A 152 14.60 -13.67 1.00
CA ALA A 152 15.02 -14.85 1.73
C ALA A 152 16.25 -15.44 1.04
N SER A 153 17.26 -15.79 1.86
CA SER A 153 18.49 -16.43 1.37
C SER A 153 18.42 -17.93 1.53
#